data_64995dd665a352270ec65e3412fa4498
#
_entry.id   64995dd665a352270ec65e3412fa4498
#
_cell.length_a   1.000
_cell.length_b   1.000
_cell.length_c   1.000
_cell.angle_alpha   90.00
_cell.angle_beta   90.00
_cell.angle_gamma   90.00
#
_symmetry.space_group_name_H-M   'P 1'
#
loop_
_entity.id
_entity.type
_entity.pdbx_description
1 polymer ?
#
loop_
_entity_poly.entity_id
_entity_poly.type
_entity_poly.pdbx_seq_one_letter_code
_entity_poly.pdbx_strand_id
1 'polypeptide(L)'
;LQLGDERLLFDCGPATTHKLLAMGMHPTQIDNLFFTHHHFDHDVDYPCFLLTRWDTGAGKENRLSVWGPKLTEQLTHRILDQEEGAYAHDWIARINHPLSLNAHTLRGGDLPRMPPTLDVKDIGPGHVTNGKDWTVTSAPAEHVQPYLDSLAYRVDSDEGSFVFTGDTHPCDSVRNLAKG
;
A
#
# COMPACT_ATOMS: atom_id res chain seq x y z
N LEU A 1 2.05 -4.78 -10.46
CA LEU A 1 1.62 -4.39 -11.79
C LEU A 1 2.27 -3.05 -12.15
N GLN A 2 2.78 -2.92 -13.35
CA GLN A 2 3.31 -1.65 -13.88
C GLN A 2 2.47 -1.23 -15.08
N LEU A 3 2.05 0.03 -15.08
CA LEU A 3 1.28 0.66 -16.16
C LEU A 3 1.92 2.01 -16.47
N GLY A 4 2.62 2.07 -17.60
CA GLY A 4 3.46 3.22 -17.91
C GLY A 4 4.53 3.44 -16.84
N ASP A 5 4.53 4.62 -16.23
CA ASP A 5 5.46 4.99 -15.15
C ASP A 5 4.89 4.71 -13.74
N GLU A 6 3.62 4.34 -13.63
CA GLU A 6 2.95 4.07 -12.35
C GLU A 6 3.06 2.59 -11.95
N ARG A 7 3.19 2.34 -10.64
CA ARG A 7 3.29 0.99 -10.10
C ARG A 7 2.27 0.76 -9.01
N LEU A 8 1.51 -0.31 -9.19
CA LEU A 8 0.47 -0.76 -8.28
C LEU A 8 0.94 -2.04 -7.58
N LEU A 9 0.88 -2.05 -6.27
CA LEU A 9 1.16 -3.21 -5.43
C LEU A 9 -0.16 -3.78 -4.90
N PHE A 10 -0.34 -5.10 -4.99
CA PHE A 10 -1.48 -5.80 -4.41
C PHE A 10 -0.97 -6.68 -3.30
N ASP A 11 -1.49 -6.44 -2.09
CA ASP A 11 -1.07 -7.01 -0.83
C ASP A 11 0.40 -6.72 -0.45
N CYS A 12 0.71 -6.84 0.82
CA CYS A 12 2.03 -6.59 1.39
C CYS A 12 2.37 -7.67 2.43
N GLY A 13 2.30 -8.93 1.99
CA GLY A 13 2.57 -10.11 2.81
C GLY A 13 4.07 -10.34 3.07
N PRO A 14 4.46 -11.50 3.63
CA PRO A 14 5.83 -11.75 4.12
C PRO A 14 6.91 -11.48 3.08
N ALA A 15 7.90 -10.68 3.48
CA ALA A 15 9.08 -10.32 2.69
C ALA A 15 8.78 -9.55 1.39
N THR A 16 7.65 -8.86 1.27
CA THR A 16 7.31 -8.03 0.10
C THR A 16 8.38 -6.97 -0.16
N THR A 17 8.76 -6.20 0.87
CA THR A 17 9.80 -5.17 0.77
C THR A 17 11.13 -5.76 0.31
N HIS A 18 11.53 -6.89 0.88
CA HIS A 18 12.77 -7.58 0.49
C HIS A 18 12.72 -8.06 -0.97
N LYS A 19 11.61 -8.63 -1.40
CA LYS A 19 11.44 -9.11 -2.79
C LYS A 19 11.45 -7.96 -3.79
N LEU A 20 10.81 -6.83 -3.49
CA LEU A 20 10.86 -5.63 -4.30
C LEU A 20 12.31 -5.18 -4.50
N LEU A 21 13.07 -5.03 -3.41
CA LEU A 21 14.48 -4.64 -3.47
C LEU A 21 15.35 -5.65 -4.24
N ALA A 22 15.13 -6.95 -4.05
CA ALA A 22 15.85 -8.00 -4.78
C ALA A 22 15.57 -7.99 -6.29
N MET A 23 14.40 -7.50 -6.71
CA MET A 23 14.03 -7.27 -8.11
C MET A 23 14.53 -5.93 -8.66
N GLY A 24 15.27 -5.16 -7.88
CA GLY A 24 15.72 -3.81 -8.26
C GLY A 24 14.63 -2.74 -8.19
N MET A 25 13.51 -3.04 -7.55
CA MET A 25 12.39 -2.11 -7.37
C MET A 25 12.41 -1.53 -5.95
N HIS A 26 12.63 -0.23 -5.86
CA HIS A 26 12.64 0.43 -4.56
C HIS A 26 11.20 0.73 -4.08
N PRO A 27 10.88 0.61 -2.78
CA PRO A 27 9.55 0.92 -2.25
C PRO A 27 9.02 2.31 -2.61
N THR A 28 9.90 3.31 -2.79
CA THR A 28 9.53 4.67 -3.26
C THR A 28 8.99 4.73 -4.69
N GLN A 29 9.10 3.65 -5.45
CA GLN A 29 8.58 3.55 -6.81
C GLN A 29 7.14 3.00 -6.87
N ILE A 30 6.57 2.62 -5.71
CA ILE A 30 5.17 2.17 -5.61
C ILE A 30 4.32 3.39 -5.26
N ASP A 31 3.32 3.66 -6.06
CA ASP A 31 2.43 4.82 -5.90
C ASP A 31 1.09 4.45 -5.27
N ASN A 32 0.63 3.22 -5.50
CA ASN A 32 -0.62 2.69 -4.97
C ASN A 32 -0.44 1.29 -4.40
N LEU A 33 -0.99 1.08 -3.21
CA LEU A 33 -1.07 -0.22 -2.54
C LEU A 33 -2.54 -0.59 -2.33
N PHE A 34 -2.93 -1.80 -2.72
CA PHE A 34 -4.28 -2.32 -2.58
C PHE A 34 -4.25 -3.59 -1.72
N PHE A 35 -4.96 -3.59 -0.60
CA PHE A 35 -5.15 -4.78 0.22
C PHE A 35 -6.40 -5.53 -0.19
N THR A 36 -6.27 -6.84 -0.41
CA THR A 36 -7.43 -7.70 -0.65
C THR A 36 -8.17 -7.98 0.64
N HIS A 37 -7.46 -8.27 1.72
CA HIS A 37 -7.99 -8.50 3.05
C HIS A 37 -6.86 -8.44 4.10
N HIS A 38 -7.21 -8.48 5.38
CA HIS A 38 -6.27 -8.32 6.49
C HIS A 38 -5.96 -9.62 7.22
N HIS A 39 -5.64 -10.70 6.49
CA HIS A 39 -4.86 -11.79 7.07
C HIS A 39 -3.38 -11.42 7.10
N PHE A 40 -2.64 -11.92 8.10
CA PHE A 40 -1.24 -11.55 8.31
C PHE A 40 -0.33 -11.84 7.10
N ASP A 41 -0.62 -12.87 6.35
CA ASP A 41 0.15 -13.25 5.16
C ASP A 41 -0.12 -12.34 3.94
N HIS A 42 -1.06 -11.39 4.06
CA HIS A 42 -1.33 -10.36 3.08
C HIS A 42 -0.89 -8.95 3.51
N ASP A 43 -0.58 -8.73 4.81
CA ASP A 43 -0.25 -7.39 5.32
C ASP A 43 0.93 -7.28 6.29
N VAL A 44 1.55 -8.39 6.72
CA VAL A 44 2.56 -8.38 7.79
C VAL A 44 3.83 -7.57 7.45
N ASP A 45 4.17 -7.40 6.18
CA ASP A 45 5.32 -6.58 5.76
C ASP A 45 4.97 -5.09 5.55
N TYR A 46 3.71 -4.71 5.72
CA TYR A 46 3.24 -3.35 5.52
C TYR A 46 3.99 -2.31 6.38
N PRO A 47 4.23 -2.51 7.69
CA PRO A 47 5.05 -1.59 8.47
C PRO A 47 6.48 -1.44 7.92
N CYS A 48 7.12 -2.53 7.53
CA CYS A 48 8.45 -2.51 6.95
C CYS A 48 8.47 -1.74 5.63
N PHE A 49 7.50 -1.99 4.75
CA PHE A 49 7.34 -1.28 3.48
C PHE A 49 7.16 0.23 3.69
N LEU A 50 6.24 0.64 4.58
CA LEU A 50 5.97 2.05 4.87
C LEU A 50 7.20 2.79 5.39
N LEU A 51 7.84 2.24 6.41
CA LEU A 51 8.99 2.88 7.07
C LEU A 51 10.23 2.89 6.17
N THR A 52 10.48 1.82 5.41
CA THR A 52 11.56 1.79 4.42
C THR A 52 11.32 2.83 3.34
N ARG A 53 10.09 2.92 2.81
CA ARG A 53 9.71 3.91 1.80
C ARG A 53 9.92 5.33 2.31
N TRP A 54 9.45 5.64 3.51
CA TRP A 54 9.60 6.94 4.13
C TRP A 54 11.06 7.29 4.44
N ASP A 55 11.81 6.40 5.11
CA ASP A 55 13.19 6.69 5.52
C ASP A 55 14.15 6.86 4.34
N THR A 56 13.93 6.12 3.27
CA THR A 56 14.78 6.15 2.08
C THR A 56 14.25 7.03 0.95
N GLY A 57 13.09 7.68 1.17
CA GLY A 57 12.43 8.57 0.22
C GLY A 57 12.95 10.01 0.19
N ALA A 58 14.02 10.34 0.94
CA ALA A 58 14.59 11.69 0.98
C ALA A 58 14.87 12.23 -0.43
N GLY A 59 14.33 13.41 -0.76
CA GLY A 59 14.43 14.02 -2.09
C GLY A 59 13.60 13.33 -3.18
N LYS A 60 12.72 12.39 -2.80
CA LYS A 60 11.81 11.66 -3.71
C LYS A 60 10.40 11.60 -3.11
N GLU A 61 9.96 12.68 -2.53
CA GLU A 61 8.70 12.75 -1.80
C GLU A 61 7.51 12.60 -2.76
N ASN A 62 7.17 11.37 -3.07
CA ASN A 62 5.92 11.03 -3.73
C ASN A 62 4.92 10.48 -2.71
N ARG A 63 3.67 10.80 -2.91
CA ARG A 63 2.59 10.35 -2.05
C ARG A 63 2.28 8.87 -2.33
N LEU A 64 2.05 8.09 -1.27
CA LEU A 64 1.53 6.74 -1.37
C LEU A 64 0.03 6.78 -1.10
N SER A 65 -0.76 6.19 -1.98
CA SER A 65 -2.17 5.92 -1.75
C SER A 65 -2.37 4.45 -1.36
N VAL A 66 -3.10 4.22 -0.28
CA VAL A 66 -3.40 2.88 0.23
C VAL A 66 -4.91 2.67 0.27
N TRP A 67 -5.33 1.57 -0.32
CA TRP A 67 -6.72 1.21 -0.48
C TRP A 67 -6.93 -0.21 0.04
N GLY A 68 -8.00 -0.45 0.78
CA GLY A 68 -8.30 -1.80 1.24
C GLY A 68 -9.65 -1.88 1.93
N PRO A 69 -10.11 -3.09 2.30
CA PRO A 69 -11.35 -3.26 3.02
C PRO A 69 -11.29 -2.60 4.40
N LYS A 70 -12.40 -2.62 5.10
CA LYS A 70 -12.47 -2.17 6.50
C LYS A 70 -11.29 -2.69 7.31
N LEU A 71 -10.73 -1.86 8.18
CA LEU A 71 -9.52 -1.98 9.00
C LEU A 71 -8.22 -1.44 8.37
N THR A 72 -8.17 -1.11 7.10
CA THR A 72 -6.97 -0.56 6.44
C THR A 72 -6.54 0.76 7.09
N GLU A 73 -7.49 1.69 7.30
CA GLU A 73 -7.23 2.96 8.00
C GLU A 73 -6.77 2.71 9.44
N GLN A 74 -7.48 1.83 10.16
CA GLN A 74 -7.15 1.52 11.55
C GLN A 74 -5.78 0.86 11.68
N LEU A 75 -5.42 -0.08 10.81
CA LEU A 75 -4.11 -0.73 10.80
C LEU A 75 -3.01 0.30 10.55
N THR A 76 -3.19 1.18 9.56
CA THR A 76 -2.24 2.24 9.26
C THR A 76 -2.06 3.19 10.44
N HIS A 77 -3.14 3.61 11.10
CA HIS A 77 -3.10 4.41 12.31
C HIS A 77 -2.29 3.72 13.41
N ARG A 78 -2.57 2.45 13.70
CA ARG A 78 -1.83 1.68 14.73
C ARG A 78 -0.35 1.49 14.40
N ILE A 79 0.07 1.64 13.16
CA ILE A 79 1.48 1.58 12.77
C ILE A 79 2.16 2.93 12.98
N LEU A 80 1.53 4.04 12.56
CA LEU A 80 2.18 5.34 12.37
C LEU A 80 1.73 6.46 13.30
N ASP A 81 0.61 6.31 14.01
CA ASP A 81 0.11 7.37 14.91
C ASP A 81 1.16 7.78 15.93
N GLN A 82 1.19 9.07 16.26
CA GLN A 82 2.22 9.65 17.15
C GLN A 82 2.11 9.15 18.58
N GLU A 83 0.91 8.86 19.07
CA GLU A 83 0.66 8.49 20.46
C GLU A 83 0.50 6.98 20.64
N GLU A 84 -0.20 6.34 19.72
CA GLU A 84 -0.59 4.93 19.81
C GLU A 84 0.12 4.03 18.79
N GLY A 85 0.83 4.59 17.82
CA GLY A 85 1.48 3.85 16.74
C GLY A 85 2.63 2.99 17.21
N ALA A 86 2.64 1.73 16.79
CA ALA A 86 3.66 0.77 17.17
C ALA A 86 5.10 1.22 16.81
N TYR A 87 5.24 2.08 15.79
CA TYR A 87 6.54 2.59 15.32
C TYR A 87 6.71 4.11 15.55
N ALA A 88 5.85 4.75 16.36
CA ALA A 88 5.96 6.17 16.70
C ALA A 88 7.36 6.52 17.21
N HIS A 89 7.89 5.73 18.13
CA HIS A 89 9.21 5.95 18.74
C HIS A 89 10.35 5.99 17.70
N ASP A 90 10.27 5.21 16.63
CA ASP A 90 11.30 5.17 15.58
C ASP A 90 11.26 6.43 14.73
N TRP A 91 10.11 6.75 14.11
CA TRP A 91 10.06 7.92 13.23
C TRP A 91 10.16 9.25 13.99
N ILE A 92 9.66 9.34 15.24
CA ILE A 92 9.87 10.53 16.11
C ILE A 92 11.35 10.73 16.36
N ALA A 93 12.11 9.67 16.69
CA ALA A 93 13.55 9.78 16.84
C ALA A 93 14.24 10.28 15.56
N ARG A 94 13.83 9.78 14.40
CA ARG A 94 14.44 10.14 13.11
C ARG A 94 14.15 11.56 12.64
N ILE A 95 13.01 12.14 13.00
CA ILE A 95 12.68 13.54 12.63
C ILE A 95 13.28 14.57 13.62
N ASN A 96 13.84 14.13 14.76
CA ASN A 96 14.38 15.02 15.79
C ASN A 96 15.88 14.85 16.03
N HIS A 97 16.44 13.65 15.83
CA HIS A 97 17.84 13.39 16.16
C HIS A 97 18.81 14.00 15.14
N PRO A 98 19.83 14.80 15.56
CA PRO A 98 20.71 15.54 14.66
C PRO A 98 21.41 14.68 13.58
N LEU A 99 21.89 13.48 13.94
CA LEU A 99 22.53 12.58 12.97
C LEU A 99 21.54 12.03 11.93
N SER A 100 20.30 11.78 12.32
CA SER A 100 19.24 11.35 11.40
C SER A 100 18.84 12.46 10.44
N LEU A 101 18.74 13.69 10.91
CA LEU A 101 18.48 14.87 10.09
C LEU A 101 19.63 15.14 9.12
N ASN A 102 20.88 15.04 9.58
CA ASN A 102 22.05 15.16 8.71
C ASN A 102 22.05 14.08 7.59
N ALA A 103 21.78 12.82 7.95
CA ALA A 103 21.66 11.75 6.96
C ALA A 103 20.54 11.98 5.94
N HIS A 104 19.39 12.51 6.39
CA HIS A 104 18.28 12.89 5.53
C HIS A 104 18.68 13.98 4.53
N THR A 105 19.31 15.05 5.00
CA THR A 105 19.80 16.14 4.14
C THR A 105 20.86 15.68 3.14
N LEU A 106 21.81 14.83 3.57
CA LEU A 106 22.83 14.27 2.66
C LEU A 106 22.24 13.37 1.55
N ARG A 107 21.04 12.83 1.77
CA ARG A 107 20.29 12.07 0.76
C ARG A 107 19.40 12.94 -0.13
N GLY A 108 19.44 14.27 0.05
CA GLY A 108 18.66 15.23 -0.73
C GLY A 108 17.31 15.60 -0.13
N GLY A 109 17.05 15.26 1.12
CA GLY A 109 15.80 15.63 1.80
C GLY A 109 15.84 17.04 2.38
N ASP A 110 14.69 17.69 2.42
CA ASP A 110 14.51 19.03 2.97
C ASP A 110 14.22 19.00 4.49
N LEU A 111 14.49 20.12 5.15
CA LEU A 111 14.15 20.33 6.56
C LEU A 111 13.02 21.36 6.69
N PRO A 112 12.10 21.19 7.68
CA PRO A 112 12.07 20.10 8.67
C PRO A 112 11.70 18.77 8.04
N ARG A 113 12.32 17.67 8.49
CA ARG A 113 11.92 16.32 8.07
C ARG A 113 10.52 16.02 8.58
N MET A 114 9.60 15.72 7.68
CA MET A 114 8.21 15.45 8.01
C MET A 114 7.99 13.99 8.49
N PRO A 115 7.01 13.76 9.37
CA PRO A 115 6.57 12.41 9.70
C PRO A 115 6.14 11.61 8.47
N PRO A 116 6.09 10.27 8.53
CA PRO A 116 5.53 9.48 7.45
C PRO A 116 4.05 9.85 7.22
N THR A 117 3.73 10.25 5.99
CA THR A 117 2.37 10.62 5.58
C THR A 117 1.96 9.86 4.33
N LEU A 118 0.70 9.43 4.29
CA LEU A 118 0.12 8.74 3.15
C LEU A 118 -1.39 9.00 3.09
N ASP A 119 -1.98 8.74 1.92
CA ASP A 119 -3.43 8.70 1.76
C ASP A 119 -3.91 7.27 1.99
N VAL A 120 -4.72 7.04 3.01
CA VAL A 120 -5.28 5.72 3.29
C VAL A 120 -6.79 5.79 3.32
N LYS A 121 -7.45 4.77 2.75
CA LYS A 121 -8.91 4.67 2.73
C LYS A 121 -9.41 3.25 2.88
N ASP A 122 -10.35 3.07 3.81
CA ASP A 122 -11.25 1.93 3.83
C ASP A 122 -12.21 2.03 2.65
N ILE A 123 -12.28 0.98 1.84
CA ILE A 123 -13.15 0.91 0.66
C ILE A 123 -14.05 -0.32 0.69
N GLY A 124 -15.11 -0.25 -0.07
CA GLY A 124 -16.01 -1.35 -0.38
C GLY A 124 -16.00 -1.69 -1.87
N PRO A 125 -16.93 -2.55 -2.32
CA PRO A 125 -17.10 -2.88 -3.73
C PRO A 125 -17.46 -1.68 -4.60
N GLY A 126 -16.95 -1.64 -5.82
CA GLY A 126 -17.23 -0.60 -6.81
C GLY A 126 -15.97 0.06 -7.35
N HIS A 127 -16.12 1.27 -7.90
CA HIS A 127 -15.00 2.07 -8.36
C HIS A 127 -14.10 2.47 -7.17
N VAL A 128 -12.79 2.26 -7.31
CA VAL A 128 -11.80 2.58 -6.26
C VAL A 128 -11.06 3.87 -6.60
N THR A 129 -10.35 3.89 -7.72
CA THR A 129 -9.52 5.03 -8.12
C THR A 129 -9.16 4.95 -9.61
N ASN A 130 -8.65 6.06 -10.14
CA ASN A 130 -8.07 6.13 -11.47
C ASN A 130 -6.62 6.60 -11.38
N GLY A 131 -5.76 6.08 -12.25
CA GLY A 131 -4.49 6.70 -12.62
C GLY A 131 -4.60 7.48 -13.92
N LYS A 132 -3.48 7.70 -14.56
CA LYS A 132 -3.43 8.44 -15.82
C LYS A 132 -4.16 7.70 -16.94
N ASP A 133 -3.85 6.42 -17.11
CA ASP A 133 -4.35 5.60 -18.23
C ASP A 133 -4.93 4.25 -17.75
N TRP A 134 -5.38 4.20 -16.49
CA TRP A 134 -5.95 3.00 -15.88
C TRP A 134 -7.02 3.34 -14.84
N THR A 135 -7.89 2.37 -14.59
CA THR A 135 -8.96 2.43 -13.58
C THR A 135 -8.93 1.17 -12.74
N VAL A 136 -9.16 1.30 -11.42
CA VAL A 136 -9.35 0.16 -10.51
C VAL A 136 -10.78 0.09 -10.03
N THR A 137 -11.36 -1.09 -10.15
CA THR A 137 -12.64 -1.45 -9.55
C THR A 137 -12.46 -2.64 -8.61
N SER A 138 -13.34 -2.77 -7.63
CA SER A 138 -13.35 -3.88 -6.67
C SER A 138 -14.68 -4.59 -6.63
N ALA A 139 -14.66 -5.86 -6.26
CA ALA A 139 -15.85 -6.67 -5.98
C ALA A 139 -15.64 -7.49 -4.71
N PRO A 140 -16.72 -7.90 -4.02
CA PRO A 140 -16.59 -8.78 -2.86
C PRO A 140 -15.96 -10.10 -3.28
N ALA A 141 -15.02 -10.59 -2.48
CA ALA A 141 -14.50 -11.95 -2.55
C ALA A 141 -15.06 -12.77 -1.37
N GLU A 142 -15.35 -14.04 -1.60
CA GLU A 142 -15.88 -14.94 -0.56
C GLU A 142 -14.73 -15.71 0.09
N HIS A 143 -14.37 -15.37 1.32
CA HIS A 143 -13.26 -16.00 2.03
C HIS A 143 -13.62 -16.35 3.50
N VAL A 144 -13.57 -15.38 4.41
CA VAL A 144 -13.73 -15.62 5.86
C VAL A 144 -14.83 -14.76 6.52
N GLN A 145 -15.76 -14.29 5.72
CA GLN A 145 -16.91 -13.53 6.24
C GLN A 145 -17.68 -14.34 7.30
N PRO A 146 -18.26 -13.72 8.32
CA PRO A 146 -18.37 -12.26 8.52
C PRO A 146 -17.19 -11.62 9.28
N TYR A 147 -16.09 -12.33 9.50
CA TYR A 147 -15.01 -11.88 10.39
C TYR A 147 -14.08 -10.84 9.76
N LEU A 148 -13.79 -10.99 8.47
CA LEU A 148 -13.02 -10.00 7.67
C LEU A 148 -13.72 -9.78 6.33
N ASP A 149 -13.73 -8.52 5.89
CA ASP A 149 -14.10 -8.17 4.54
C ASP A 149 -12.97 -8.55 3.58
N SER A 150 -13.32 -9.07 2.42
CA SER A 150 -12.38 -9.47 1.37
C SER A 150 -12.81 -8.90 0.02
N LEU A 151 -11.86 -8.35 -0.72
CA LEU A 151 -12.05 -7.71 -2.01
C LEU A 151 -11.17 -8.36 -3.08
N ALA A 152 -11.74 -8.53 -4.27
CA ALA A 152 -10.99 -8.74 -5.50
C ALA A 152 -10.91 -7.41 -6.26
N TYR A 153 -9.86 -7.21 -7.03
CA TYR A 153 -9.62 -6.00 -7.82
C TYR A 153 -9.52 -6.30 -9.30
N ARG A 154 -10.06 -5.40 -10.11
CA ARG A 154 -9.84 -5.35 -11.55
C ARG A 154 -9.19 -4.03 -11.90
N VAL A 155 -8.13 -4.09 -12.67
CA VAL A 155 -7.47 -2.95 -13.29
C VAL A 155 -7.74 -2.99 -14.78
N ASP A 156 -8.32 -1.94 -15.31
CA ASP A 156 -8.53 -1.74 -16.75
C ASP A 156 -7.61 -0.66 -17.27
N SER A 157 -6.98 -0.90 -18.41
CA SER A 157 -6.12 0.05 -19.14
C SER A 157 -6.25 -0.16 -20.64
N ASP A 158 -5.67 0.71 -21.44
CA ASP A 158 -5.64 0.57 -22.90
C ASP A 158 -4.88 -0.70 -23.34
N GLU A 159 -3.98 -1.23 -22.51
CA GLU A 159 -3.22 -2.46 -22.78
C GLU A 159 -4.01 -3.73 -22.45
N GLY A 160 -5.13 -3.62 -21.75
CA GLY A 160 -5.98 -4.74 -21.34
C GLY A 160 -6.40 -4.68 -19.88
N SER A 161 -7.00 -5.77 -19.41
CA SER A 161 -7.51 -5.88 -18.04
C SER A 161 -6.74 -6.93 -17.24
N PHE A 162 -6.49 -6.62 -15.97
CA PHE A 162 -5.87 -7.52 -15.00
C PHE A 162 -6.79 -7.69 -13.80
N VAL A 163 -6.99 -8.94 -13.34
CA VAL A 163 -7.78 -9.23 -12.15
C VAL A 163 -6.93 -9.89 -11.09
N PHE A 164 -6.93 -9.32 -9.89
CA PHE A 164 -6.29 -9.87 -8.70
C PHE A 164 -7.36 -10.28 -7.70
N THR A 165 -7.51 -11.57 -7.47
CA THR A 165 -8.63 -12.11 -6.70
C THR A 165 -8.41 -12.09 -5.19
N GLY A 166 -7.14 -12.04 -4.75
CA GLY A 166 -6.80 -12.43 -3.39
C GLY A 166 -7.27 -13.85 -3.09
N ASP A 167 -7.49 -14.12 -1.82
CA ASP A 167 -8.03 -15.38 -1.35
C ASP A 167 -9.56 -15.37 -1.48
N THR A 168 -10.10 -16.34 -2.20
CA THR A 168 -11.54 -16.46 -2.42
C THR A 168 -11.97 -17.88 -2.76
N HIS A 169 -13.15 -18.26 -2.29
CA HIS A 169 -13.89 -19.36 -2.90
C HIS A 169 -14.40 -18.96 -4.29
N PRO A 170 -14.73 -19.93 -5.17
CA PRO A 170 -15.41 -19.61 -6.42
C PRO A 170 -16.75 -18.90 -6.15
N CYS A 171 -16.88 -17.66 -6.57
CA CYS A 171 -18.08 -16.84 -6.36
C CYS A 171 -18.44 -16.03 -7.62
N ASP A 172 -19.71 -15.65 -7.74
CA ASP A 172 -20.21 -14.95 -8.91
C ASP A 172 -19.72 -13.51 -9.00
N SER A 173 -19.48 -12.87 -7.88
CA SER A 173 -18.93 -11.50 -7.83
C SER A 173 -17.58 -11.42 -8.51
N VAL A 174 -16.65 -12.31 -8.17
CA VAL A 174 -15.31 -12.37 -8.78
C VAL A 174 -15.38 -12.82 -10.24
N ARG A 175 -16.25 -13.81 -10.58
CA ARG A 175 -16.46 -14.19 -11.98
C ARG A 175 -17.01 -13.03 -12.83
N ASN A 176 -17.92 -12.23 -12.27
CA ASN A 176 -18.47 -11.08 -12.99
C ASN A 176 -17.45 -9.94 -13.12
N LEU A 177 -16.64 -9.69 -12.08
CA LEU A 177 -15.53 -8.75 -12.14
C LEU A 177 -14.53 -9.11 -13.26
N ALA A 178 -14.28 -10.39 -13.47
CA ALA A 178 -13.32 -10.90 -14.46
C ALA A 178 -13.86 -10.96 -15.90
N LYS A 179 -15.14 -10.68 -16.14
CA LYS A 179 -15.69 -10.63 -17.51
C LYS A 179 -15.19 -9.37 -18.21
N GLY A 180 -14.55 -9.57 -19.36
CA GLY A 180 -14.08 -8.51 -20.25
C GLY A 180 -15.12 -8.11 -21.26
#